data_ab8a9b0f364667459b505eb9a9238af5
#
_entry.id   ab8a9b0f364667459b505eb9a9238af5
#
_cell.length_a   1.000
_cell.length_b   1.000
_cell.length_c   1.000
_cell.angle_alpha   90.00
_cell.angle_beta   90.00
_cell.angle_gamma   90.00
#
_symmetry.space_group_name_H-M   'P 1'
#
loop_
_entity.id
_entity.type
_entity.pdbx_description
1 polymer ?
#
loop_
_entity_poly.entity_id
_entity_poly.type
_entity_poly.pdbx_seq_one_letter_code
_entity_poly.pdbx_strand_id
1 'polypeptide(L)'
;MQLDRYDRQILAVLQADGRISNQELADRIGLSPSPCLRRVRALEKSGLISGYRAILDARQLGLTLMALVHISMDRHTPERFANFEQRIAELPEVLECLLITGQQADYQLKVIVKDMDAYQSLLLNRITRIDGVSGVHSSFVMRRVVDNTALPVI
;
A
#
# COMPACT_ATOMS: atom_id res chain seq x y z
N MET A 1 22.88 -1.68 -4.87
CA MET A 1 23.25 -3.13 -4.81
C MET A 1 22.84 -3.76 -6.12
N GLN A 2 23.72 -4.48 -6.79
CA GLN A 2 23.37 -5.23 -8.01
C GLN A 2 22.85 -6.60 -7.60
N LEU A 3 21.60 -6.92 -7.97
CA LEU A 3 20.96 -8.20 -7.64
C LEU A 3 21.46 -9.29 -8.60
N ASP A 4 21.95 -10.39 -8.04
CA ASP A 4 22.25 -11.58 -8.82
C ASP A 4 21.02 -12.50 -8.97
N ARG A 5 21.19 -13.63 -9.67
CA ARG A 5 20.13 -14.60 -9.90
C ARG A 5 19.51 -15.12 -8.59
N TYR A 6 20.33 -15.41 -7.60
CA TYR A 6 19.84 -15.96 -6.32
C TYR A 6 19.07 -14.92 -5.51
N ASP A 7 19.52 -13.65 -5.52
CA ASP A 7 18.82 -12.57 -4.85
C ASP A 7 17.42 -12.37 -5.44
N ARG A 8 17.30 -12.42 -6.77
CA ARG A 8 15.99 -12.34 -7.45
C ARG A 8 15.09 -13.52 -7.11
N GLN A 9 15.61 -14.73 -7.03
CA GLN A 9 14.85 -15.92 -6.64
C GLN A 9 14.39 -15.83 -5.17
N ILE A 10 15.25 -15.38 -4.25
CA ILE A 10 14.87 -15.12 -2.85
C ILE A 10 13.70 -14.14 -2.78
N LEU A 11 13.81 -13.00 -3.46
CA LEU A 11 12.76 -11.98 -3.46
C LEU A 11 11.44 -12.48 -4.04
N ALA A 12 11.49 -13.25 -5.12
CA ALA A 12 10.29 -13.83 -5.74
C ALA A 12 9.58 -14.82 -4.78
N VAL A 13 10.34 -15.67 -4.10
CA VAL A 13 9.79 -16.63 -3.13
C VAL A 13 9.22 -15.90 -1.91
N LEU A 14 9.97 -14.95 -1.35
CA LEU A 14 9.54 -14.21 -0.15
C LEU A 14 8.31 -13.31 -0.40
N GLN A 15 8.13 -12.78 -1.60
CA GLN A 15 6.92 -12.06 -1.95
C GLN A 15 5.68 -12.97 -2.03
N ALA A 16 5.87 -14.24 -2.37
CA ALA A 16 4.77 -15.23 -2.41
C ALA A 16 4.49 -15.84 -1.02
N ASP A 17 5.54 -16.08 -0.23
CA ASP A 17 5.47 -16.68 1.10
C ASP A 17 6.51 -16.05 2.03
N GLY A 18 6.10 -14.99 2.72
CA GLY A 18 6.96 -14.28 3.69
C GLY A 18 7.22 -15.06 5.00
N ARG A 19 6.57 -16.23 5.21
CA ARG A 19 6.75 -17.08 6.39
C ARG A 19 7.55 -18.35 6.12
N ILE A 20 8.03 -18.54 4.89
CA ILE A 20 8.84 -19.68 4.52
C ILE A 20 10.08 -19.78 5.45
N SER A 21 10.42 -20.98 5.89
CA SER A 21 11.66 -21.20 6.65
C SER A 21 12.89 -21.00 5.77
N ASN A 22 14.02 -20.64 6.40
CA ASN A 22 15.27 -20.49 5.66
C ASN A 22 15.73 -21.80 5.01
N GLN A 23 15.43 -22.94 5.62
CA GLN A 23 15.73 -24.25 5.05
C GLN A 23 14.96 -24.47 3.76
N GLU A 24 13.63 -24.28 3.80
CA GLU A 24 12.77 -24.46 2.62
C GLU A 24 13.09 -23.44 1.52
N LEU A 25 13.42 -22.20 1.87
CA LEU A 25 13.85 -21.17 0.93
C LEU A 25 15.14 -21.59 0.23
N ALA A 26 16.15 -22.05 1.00
CA ALA A 26 17.43 -22.53 0.47
C ALA A 26 17.23 -23.69 -0.50
N ASP A 27 16.39 -24.68 -0.12
CA ASP A 27 16.08 -25.84 -0.96
C ASP A 27 15.42 -25.42 -2.29
N ARG A 28 14.44 -24.46 -2.25
CA ARG A 28 13.76 -23.97 -3.45
C ARG A 28 14.67 -23.26 -4.44
N ILE A 29 15.71 -22.58 -3.97
CA ILE A 29 16.62 -21.81 -4.82
C ILE A 29 17.94 -22.52 -5.11
N GLY A 30 18.13 -23.74 -4.58
CA GLY A 30 19.33 -24.54 -4.79
C GLY A 30 20.57 -24.02 -4.09
N LEU A 31 20.42 -23.51 -2.87
CA LEU A 31 21.50 -23.09 -1.98
C LEU A 31 21.51 -23.93 -0.69
N SER A 32 22.67 -23.96 -0.01
CA SER A 32 22.70 -24.39 1.37
C SER A 32 22.16 -23.30 2.31
N PRO A 33 21.66 -23.66 3.53
CA PRO A 33 20.97 -22.73 4.42
C PRO A 33 21.80 -21.50 4.85
N SER A 34 23.09 -21.68 5.13
CA SER A 34 23.94 -20.58 5.59
C SER A 34 24.16 -19.47 4.56
N PRO A 35 24.53 -19.74 3.29
CA PRO A 35 24.58 -18.73 2.25
C PRO A 35 23.22 -18.09 1.98
N CYS A 36 22.14 -18.87 2.01
CA CYS A 36 20.78 -18.36 1.85
C CYS A 36 20.45 -17.31 2.92
N LEU A 37 20.63 -17.65 4.20
CA LEU A 37 20.39 -16.73 5.32
C LEU A 37 21.23 -15.46 5.23
N ARG A 38 22.50 -15.58 4.85
CA ARG A 38 23.38 -14.42 4.66
C ARG A 38 22.86 -13.47 3.60
N ARG A 39 22.33 -14.00 2.49
CA ARG A 39 21.74 -13.21 1.42
C ARG A 39 20.45 -12.51 1.86
N VAL A 40 19.54 -13.23 2.51
CA VAL A 40 18.31 -12.63 3.07
C VAL A 40 18.63 -11.47 3.99
N ARG A 41 19.55 -11.65 4.94
CA ARG A 41 20.00 -10.59 5.85
C ARG A 41 20.62 -9.40 5.11
N ALA A 42 21.35 -9.63 4.02
CA ALA A 42 21.92 -8.56 3.22
C ALA A 42 20.82 -7.75 2.49
N LEU A 43 19.80 -8.43 1.98
CA LEU A 43 18.63 -7.79 1.34
C LEU A 43 17.81 -6.97 2.35
N GLU A 44 17.61 -7.48 3.56
CA GLU A 44 16.97 -6.75 4.66
C GLU A 44 17.81 -5.53 5.09
N LYS A 45 19.09 -5.72 5.34
CA LYS A 45 20.01 -4.64 5.76
C LYS A 45 20.13 -3.54 4.72
N SER A 46 20.02 -3.86 3.45
CA SER A 46 20.04 -2.86 2.36
C SER A 46 18.76 -2.04 2.26
N GLY A 47 17.69 -2.43 2.96
CA GLY A 47 16.37 -1.83 2.88
C GLY A 47 15.54 -2.26 1.66
N LEU A 48 16.07 -3.16 0.81
CA LEU A 48 15.29 -3.69 -0.33
C LEU A 48 14.09 -4.52 0.17
N ILE A 49 14.29 -5.32 1.22
CA ILE A 49 13.20 -5.89 2.01
C ILE A 49 12.96 -4.93 3.18
N SER A 50 11.89 -4.16 3.09
CA SER A 50 11.51 -3.18 4.12
C SER A 50 10.74 -3.78 5.28
N GLY A 51 10.27 -5.02 5.16
CA GLY A 51 9.55 -5.71 6.20
C GLY A 51 8.67 -6.84 5.68
N TYR A 52 7.97 -7.48 6.61
CA TYR A 52 7.02 -8.56 6.36
C TYR A 52 5.69 -8.19 7.03
N ARG A 53 4.59 -8.51 6.39
CA ARG A 53 3.25 -8.24 6.96
C ARG A 53 2.27 -9.37 6.67
N ALA A 54 1.28 -9.55 7.55
CA ALA A 54 0.15 -10.42 7.28
C ALA A 54 -0.78 -9.78 6.26
N ILE A 55 -1.28 -10.58 5.32
CA ILE A 55 -2.34 -10.18 4.40
C ILE A 55 -3.67 -10.62 5.00
N LEU A 56 -4.57 -9.66 5.24
CA LEU A 56 -5.85 -9.90 5.88
C LEU A 56 -6.99 -9.89 4.85
N ASP A 57 -8.00 -10.72 5.09
CA ASP A 57 -9.24 -10.68 4.32
C ASP A 57 -10.14 -9.57 4.89
N ALA A 58 -10.29 -8.48 4.13
CA ALA A 58 -11.08 -7.33 4.52
C ALA A 58 -12.55 -7.67 4.76
N ARG A 59 -13.12 -8.60 4.00
CA ARG A 59 -14.54 -9.02 4.17
C ARG A 59 -14.76 -9.72 5.49
N GLN A 60 -13.82 -10.56 5.92
CA GLN A 60 -13.88 -11.23 7.23
C GLN A 60 -13.78 -10.24 8.39
N LEU A 61 -13.16 -9.07 8.16
CA LEU A 61 -13.12 -7.94 9.09
C LEU A 61 -14.38 -7.06 9.01
N GLY A 62 -15.34 -7.38 8.14
CA GLY A 62 -16.52 -6.56 7.92
C GLY A 62 -16.28 -5.30 7.08
N LEU A 63 -15.13 -5.17 6.45
CA LEU A 63 -14.76 -4.05 5.59
C LEU A 63 -15.16 -4.37 4.15
N THR A 64 -16.37 -4.02 3.76
CA THR A 64 -16.97 -4.48 2.51
C THR A 64 -17.05 -3.43 1.42
N LEU A 65 -16.87 -2.14 1.76
CA LEU A 65 -16.95 -1.03 0.82
C LEU A 65 -15.58 -0.40 0.59
N MET A 66 -15.13 -0.42 -0.66
CA MET A 66 -13.91 0.25 -1.09
C MET A 66 -14.27 1.40 -2.04
N ALA A 67 -13.61 2.54 -1.83
CA ALA A 67 -13.75 3.70 -2.69
C ALA A 67 -12.38 4.23 -3.15
N LEU A 68 -12.33 4.72 -4.38
CA LEU A 68 -11.27 5.58 -4.89
C LEU A 68 -11.79 7.02 -4.82
N VAL A 69 -11.09 7.86 -4.07
CA VAL A 69 -11.53 9.22 -3.79
C VAL A 69 -10.53 10.20 -4.37
N HIS A 70 -10.96 11.01 -5.31
CA HIS A 70 -10.17 12.08 -5.89
C HIS A 70 -10.40 13.37 -5.12
N ILE A 71 -9.32 13.99 -4.70
CA ILE A 71 -9.31 15.22 -3.90
C ILE A 71 -8.67 16.33 -4.71
N SER A 72 -9.36 17.48 -4.77
CA SER A 72 -8.81 18.72 -5.34
C SER A 72 -8.52 19.69 -4.20
N MET A 73 -7.37 20.37 -4.30
CA MET A 73 -6.94 21.37 -3.31
C MET A 73 -7.24 22.78 -3.82
N ASP A 74 -7.56 23.68 -2.90
CA ASP A 74 -7.81 25.10 -3.21
C ASP A 74 -6.55 25.86 -3.63
N ARG A 75 -5.39 25.43 -3.12
CA ARG A 75 -4.08 26.02 -3.40
C ARG A 75 -3.02 24.93 -3.48
N HIS A 76 -2.08 25.11 -4.41
CA HIS A 76 -0.95 24.20 -4.64
C HIS A 76 0.31 24.73 -3.95
N THR A 77 0.24 24.87 -2.62
CA THR A 77 1.40 25.30 -1.81
C THR A 77 1.93 24.14 -0.98
N PRO A 78 3.24 24.11 -0.68
CA PRO A 78 3.82 23.05 0.15
C PRO A 78 3.14 22.92 1.50
N GLU A 79 2.72 24.02 2.12
CA GLU A 79 2.07 24.05 3.42
C GLU A 79 0.67 23.40 3.37
N ARG A 80 -0.11 23.69 2.30
CA ARG A 80 -1.42 23.07 2.08
C ARG A 80 -1.30 21.57 1.89
N PHE A 81 -0.35 21.14 1.09
CA PHE A 81 -0.10 19.72 0.84
C PHE A 81 0.38 19.00 2.10
N ALA A 82 1.35 19.56 2.81
CA ALA A 82 1.86 18.96 4.05
C ALA A 82 0.75 18.81 5.12
N ASN A 83 -0.11 19.83 5.30
CA ASN A 83 -1.24 19.72 6.22
C ASN A 83 -2.22 18.63 5.81
N PHE A 84 -2.60 18.57 4.53
CA PHE A 84 -3.50 17.54 4.02
C PHE A 84 -2.92 16.14 4.21
N GLU A 85 -1.68 15.93 3.79
CA GLU A 85 -0.99 14.63 3.87
C GLU A 85 -0.86 14.14 5.32
N GLN A 86 -0.53 15.04 6.26
CA GLN A 86 -0.48 14.70 7.68
C GLN A 86 -1.85 14.26 8.20
N ARG A 87 -2.91 15.00 7.89
CA ARG A 87 -4.28 14.68 8.35
C ARG A 87 -4.82 13.39 7.74
N ILE A 88 -4.54 13.14 6.46
CA ILE A 88 -4.95 11.91 5.79
C ILE A 88 -4.21 10.69 6.36
N ALA A 89 -2.93 10.81 6.70
CA ALA A 89 -2.14 9.73 7.29
C ALA A 89 -2.67 9.27 8.67
N GLU A 90 -3.44 10.12 9.37
CA GLU A 90 -4.08 9.78 10.65
C GLU A 90 -5.37 8.96 10.49
N LEU A 91 -5.88 8.79 9.26
CA LEU A 91 -7.14 8.10 8.98
C LEU A 91 -6.88 6.61 8.70
N PRO A 92 -7.24 5.69 9.62
CA PRO A 92 -6.97 4.25 9.41
C PRO A 92 -7.77 3.64 8.26
N GLU A 93 -8.86 4.27 7.85
CA GLU A 93 -9.67 3.87 6.70
C GLU A 93 -8.97 4.14 5.36
N VAL A 94 -7.98 5.04 5.33
CA VAL A 94 -7.20 5.37 4.13
C VAL A 94 -6.02 4.40 4.01
N LEU A 95 -6.12 3.51 3.03
CA LEU A 95 -5.08 2.51 2.75
C LEU A 95 -3.93 3.06 1.92
N GLU A 96 -4.21 4.07 1.10
CA GLU A 96 -3.25 4.65 0.17
C GLU A 96 -3.63 6.09 -0.15
N CYS A 97 -2.65 6.96 -0.23
CA CYS A 97 -2.79 8.35 -0.66
C CYS A 97 -1.68 8.66 -1.67
N LEU A 98 -2.07 9.01 -2.88
CA LEU A 98 -1.16 9.32 -3.98
C LEU A 98 -1.35 10.77 -4.41
N LEU A 99 -0.27 11.55 -4.44
CA LEU A 99 -0.24 12.81 -5.19
C LEU A 99 -0.12 12.46 -6.68
N ILE A 100 -1.09 12.89 -7.47
CA ILE A 100 -1.19 12.52 -8.89
C ILE A 100 -1.07 13.75 -9.79
N THR A 101 -0.66 13.52 -11.03
CA THR A 101 -0.74 14.52 -12.08
C THR A 101 -2.00 14.29 -12.91
N GLY A 102 -2.70 15.36 -13.31
CA GLY A 102 -3.91 15.27 -14.13
C GLY A 102 -4.77 16.51 -14.00
N GLN A 103 -5.84 16.57 -14.78
CA GLN A 103 -6.68 17.76 -14.84
C GLN A 103 -7.78 17.84 -13.77
N GLN A 104 -8.08 16.75 -13.07
CA GLN A 104 -9.29 16.65 -12.25
C GLN A 104 -9.05 16.52 -10.76
N ALA A 105 -7.84 16.20 -10.32
CA ALA A 105 -7.54 16.02 -8.91
C ALA A 105 -6.06 16.16 -8.61
N ASP A 106 -5.75 16.50 -7.36
CA ASP A 106 -4.39 16.55 -6.83
C ASP A 106 -4.00 15.24 -6.14
N TYR A 107 -4.96 14.62 -5.46
CA TYR A 107 -4.73 13.35 -4.76
C TYR A 107 -5.75 12.28 -5.15
N GLN A 108 -5.29 11.04 -5.15
CA GLN A 108 -6.14 9.87 -5.18
C GLN A 108 -5.96 9.08 -3.87
N LEU A 109 -7.06 8.88 -3.16
CA LEU A 109 -7.12 8.03 -1.98
C LEU A 109 -7.73 6.69 -2.32
N LYS A 110 -7.26 5.64 -1.65
CA LYS A 110 -7.92 4.34 -1.60
C LYS A 110 -8.43 4.13 -0.18
N VAL A 111 -9.73 4.06 -0.05
CA VAL A 111 -10.43 4.01 1.24
C VAL A 111 -11.17 2.69 1.37
N ILE A 112 -11.17 2.13 2.58
CA ILE A 112 -11.97 0.94 2.91
C ILE A 112 -12.75 1.17 4.20
N VAL A 113 -14.04 0.86 4.15
CA VAL A 113 -14.98 1.01 5.27
C VAL A 113 -15.98 -0.15 5.26
N LYS A 114 -16.78 -0.27 6.32
CA LYS A 114 -17.73 -1.37 6.43
C LYS A 114 -18.93 -1.21 5.49
N ASP A 115 -19.44 0.02 5.32
CA ASP A 115 -20.67 0.32 4.57
C ASP A 115 -20.72 1.78 4.08
N MET A 116 -21.81 2.15 3.43
CA MET A 116 -22.03 3.49 2.89
C MET A 116 -22.18 4.56 3.99
N ASP A 117 -22.82 4.22 5.12
CA ASP A 117 -22.96 5.17 6.23
C ASP A 117 -21.63 5.52 6.85
N ALA A 118 -20.75 4.53 7.03
CA ALA A 118 -19.37 4.74 7.46
C ALA A 118 -18.57 5.59 6.47
N TYR A 119 -18.78 5.36 5.16
CA TYR A 119 -18.16 6.18 4.12
C TYR A 119 -18.63 7.63 4.17
N GLN A 120 -19.93 7.84 4.26
CA GLN A 120 -20.52 9.19 4.37
C GLN A 120 -19.96 9.93 5.59
N SER A 121 -19.88 9.26 6.73
CA SER A 121 -19.32 9.84 7.94
C SER A 121 -17.84 10.22 7.79
N LEU A 122 -17.03 9.33 7.22
CA LEU A 122 -15.62 9.61 6.92
C LEU A 122 -15.47 10.82 6.00
N LEU A 123 -16.25 10.86 4.93
CA LEU A 123 -16.19 11.93 3.93
C LEU A 123 -16.60 13.28 4.53
N LEU A 124 -17.78 13.38 5.13
CA LEU A 124 -18.37 14.66 5.56
C LEU A 124 -17.80 15.17 6.86
N ASN A 125 -17.38 14.30 7.77
CA ASN A 125 -16.93 14.69 9.10
C ASN A 125 -15.40 14.75 9.24
N ARG A 126 -14.66 14.15 8.32
CA ARG A 126 -13.20 14.08 8.42
C ARG A 126 -12.50 14.60 7.16
N ILE A 127 -12.72 14.02 5.98
CA ILE A 127 -11.97 14.38 4.77
C ILE A 127 -12.29 15.81 4.31
N THR A 128 -13.57 16.15 4.14
CA THR A 128 -13.98 17.49 3.67
C THR A 128 -13.73 18.60 4.70
N ARG A 129 -13.40 18.22 5.93
CA ARG A 129 -13.05 19.17 7.02
C ARG A 129 -11.57 19.53 7.04
N ILE A 130 -10.75 18.87 6.22
CA ILE A 130 -9.33 19.22 6.11
C ILE A 130 -9.19 20.52 5.33
N ASP A 131 -8.49 21.48 5.93
CA ASP A 131 -8.24 22.77 5.29
C ASP A 131 -7.55 22.61 3.94
N GLY A 132 -8.10 23.24 2.92
CA GLY A 132 -7.58 23.21 1.57
C GLY A 132 -8.30 22.24 0.64
N VAL A 133 -9.11 21.32 1.17
CA VAL A 133 -9.95 20.46 0.31
C VAL A 133 -11.05 21.29 -0.34
N SER A 134 -11.02 21.40 -1.66
CA SER A 134 -11.96 22.19 -2.45
C SER A 134 -12.92 21.34 -3.28
N GLY A 135 -12.58 20.10 -3.55
CA GLY A 135 -13.42 19.18 -4.32
C GLY A 135 -13.14 17.73 -3.99
N VAL A 136 -14.19 16.93 -4.03
CA VAL A 136 -14.14 15.47 -3.80
C VAL A 136 -14.96 14.76 -4.84
N HIS A 137 -14.38 13.75 -5.47
CA HIS A 137 -15.07 12.85 -6.38
C HIS A 137 -14.81 11.41 -5.97
N SER A 138 -15.88 10.65 -5.69
CA SER A 138 -15.80 9.27 -5.20
C SER A 138 -16.25 8.28 -6.25
N SER A 139 -15.48 7.22 -6.43
CA SER A 139 -15.82 6.07 -7.25
C SER A 139 -15.78 4.81 -6.38
N PHE A 140 -16.86 4.04 -6.36
CA PHE A 140 -16.92 2.82 -5.58
C PHE A 140 -16.41 1.62 -6.38
N VAL A 141 -15.54 0.83 -5.76
CA VAL A 141 -14.98 -0.36 -6.39
C VAL A 141 -16.01 -1.51 -6.32
N MET A 142 -16.51 -1.93 -7.46
CA MET A 142 -17.45 -3.05 -7.54
C MET A 142 -16.77 -4.39 -7.26
N ARG A 143 -15.57 -4.59 -7.82
CA ARG A 143 -14.72 -5.78 -7.57
C ARG A 143 -13.27 -5.48 -7.91
N ARG A 144 -12.36 -6.13 -7.21
CA ARG A 144 -10.94 -6.18 -7.63
C ARG A 144 -10.79 -7.24 -8.71
N VAL A 145 -10.24 -6.86 -9.85
CA VAL A 145 -9.97 -7.80 -10.95
C VAL A 145 -8.58 -8.43 -10.76
N VAL A 146 -7.62 -7.62 -10.37
CA VAL A 146 -6.26 -8.04 -10.01
C VAL A 146 -5.92 -7.43 -8.65
N ASP A 147 -5.50 -8.25 -7.73
CA ASP A 147 -5.00 -7.85 -6.41
C ASP A 147 -3.63 -8.48 -6.18
N ASN A 148 -2.63 -7.90 -6.81
CA ASN A 148 -1.25 -8.36 -6.72
C ASN A 148 -0.36 -7.25 -6.16
N THR A 149 0.24 -7.51 -5.00
CA THR A 149 1.19 -6.59 -4.36
C THR A 149 2.64 -6.96 -4.62
N ALA A 150 2.90 -8.11 -5.27
CA ALA A 150 4.24 -8.52 -5.61
C ALA A 150 4.82 -7.64 -6.73
N LEU A 151 6.00 -7.10 -6.50
CA LEU A 151 6.73 -6.31 -7.49
C LEU A 151 7.42 -7.24 -8.50
N PRO A 152 7.47 -6.87 -9.79
CA PRO A 152 8.29 -7.59 -10.76
C PRO A 152 9.76 -7.46 -10.40
N VAL A 153 10.42 -8.59 -10.15
CA VAL A 153 11.87 -8.64 -9.87
C VAL A 153 12.60 -8.88 -11.18
N ILE A 154 13.11 -7.82 -11.80
CA ILE A 154 13.76 -7.82 -13.11
C ILE A 154 15.28 -7.99 -12.96
#